data_354de81aad9e9f6fea0fb4d7ecb582fc
#
_entry.id   354de81aad9e9f6fea0fb4d7ecb582fc
#
_cell.length_a   1.000
_cell.length_b   1.000
_cell.length_c   1.000
_cell.angle_alpha   90.00
_cell.angle_beta   90.00
_cell.angle_gamma   90.00
#
_symmetry.space_group_name_H-M   'P 1'
#
loop_
_entity.id
_entity.type
_entity.pdbx_description
1 polymer ?
#
loop_
_entity_poly.entity_id
_entity_poly.type
_entity_poly.pdbx_seq_one_letter_code
_entity_poly.pdbx_strand_id
1 'polypeptide(L)'
;MKVLLGMSGGIDSTVSAMLLLEQGYEVVGVTFRTFDSIKESCLAKEKGCCSIESIMEAKHNAELMGFEHHIVDFRDTFRRCVIQNFIDEYMSGRTPNPCVLCNSHIKWGELMRVADEFGCDYIATGHYAQIRERDGHVYLANAVDTKKDQTYFLWMLTEEQLRRTIFPLGGLTKDEVREIARQHGYEKLATKRESQEICFVTDNDYRAFLRANVPDYNERVHAGEYVDAEGHVLGQHEGYVNYTIGQRKGLGIALGHPAYVTHIDPDSNRVTLGTNDDMYATELRFCAPKGFSISRDLDISTSRLMARIRYRSQAVPVKKIDGNCIEFATPVWGVTPGQSVVLYQDNLVVGGGIIV
;
A
#
# COMPACT_ATOMS: atom_id res chain seq x y z
N MET A 1 -2.93 -18.66 -23.92
CA MET A 1 -2.62 -18.58 -22.48
C MET A 1 -3.75 -17.82 -21.81
N LYS A 2 -4.20 -18.29 -20.65
CA LYS A 2 -5.35 -17.76 -19.92
C LYS A 2 -4.89 -16.92 -18.74
N VAL A 3 -5.51 -15.74 -18.54
CA VAL A 3 -5.11 -14.76 -17.53
C VAL A 3 -6.30 -14.38 -16.66
N LEU A 4 -6.15 -14.47 -15.34
CA LEU A 4 -7.10 -13.93 -14.38
C LEU A 4 -6.75 -12.48 -14.07
N LEU A 5 -7.61 -11.54 -14.46
CA LEU A 5 -7.40 -10.10 -14.26
C LEU A 5 -8.19 -9.59 -13.07
N GLY A 6 -7.49 -9.02 -12.08
CA GLY A 6 -8.12 -8.29 -10.98
C GLY A 6 -8.68 -6.94 -11.48
N MET A 7 -10.00 -6.79 -11.42
CA MET A 7 -10.71 -5.60 -11.90
C MET A 7 -11.32 -4.81 -10.74
N SER A 8 -11.15 -3.49 -10.78
CA SER A 8 -11.70 -2.57 -9.76
C SER A 8 -12.75 -1.60 -10.34
N GLY A 9 -13.13 -1.74 -11.62
CA GLY A 9 -13.96 -0.77 -12.33
C GLY A 9 -13.27 0.57 -12.63
N GLY A 10 -11.99 0.71 -12.28
CA GLY A 10 -11.19 1.88 -12.59
C GLY A 10 -10.51 1.81 -13.96
N ILE A 11 -10.00 2.95 -14.44
CA ILE A 11 -9.32 3.06 -15.74
C ILE A 11 -8.15 2.06 -15.88
N ASP A 12 -7.35 1.89 -14.82
CA ASP A 12 -6.15 1.06 -14.88
C ASP A 12 -6.47 -0.41 -15.13
N SER A 13 -7.46 -0.97 -14.43
CA SER A 13 -7.89 -2.36 -14.67
C SER A 13 -8.60 -2.55 -16.02
N THR A 14 -9.34 -1.53 -16.47
CA THR A 14 -10.04 -1.57 -17.76
C THR A 14 -9.06 -1.53 -18.94
N VAL A 15 -8.06 -0.64 -18.89
CA VAL A 15 -7.02 -0.58 -19.93
C VAL A 15 -6.13 -1.83 -19.88
N SER A 16 -5.88 -2.39 -18.69
CA SER A 16 -5.17 -3.67 -18.58
C SER A 16 -5.91 -4.80 -19.30
N ALA A 17 -7.26 -4.84 -19.24
CA ALA A 17 -8.05 -5.81 -19.97
C ALA A 17 -7.88 -5.64 -21.50
N MET A 18 -7.96 -4.41 -22.00
CA MET A 18 -7.77 -4.09 -23.43
C MET A 18 -6.41 -4.59 -23.93
N LEU A 19 -5.34 -4.25 -23.23
CA LEU A 19 -3.98 -4.62 -23.59
C LEU A 19 -3.75 -6.15 -23.58
N LEU A 20 -4.35 -6.85 -22.63
CA LEU A 20 -4.25 -8.31 -22.57
C LEU A 20 -5.01 -8.98 -23.73
N LEU A 21 -6.20 -8.49 -24.09
CA LEU A 21 -6.96 -8.98 -25.24
C LEU A 21 -6.23 -8.72 -26.56
N GLU A 22 -5.65 -7.53 -26.74
CA GLU A 22 -4.83 -7.17 -27.90
C GLU A 22 -3.60 -8.07 -28.06
N GLN A 23 -3.02 -8.51 -26.93
CA GLN A 23 -1.90 -9.44 -26.89
C GLN A 23 -2.32 -10.91 -27.13
N GLY A 24 -3.62 -11.17 -27.30
CA GLY A 24 -4.17 -12.49 -27.60
C GLY A 24 -4.33 -13.42 -26.39
N TYR A 25 -4.39 -12.86 -25.17
CA TYR A 25 -4.72 -13.64 -23.99
C TYR A 25 -6.22 -13.91 -23.90
N GLU A 26 -6.59 -15.08 -23.42
CA GLU A 26 -7.93 -15.37 -22.92
C GLU A 26 -8.06 -14.76 -21.52
N VAL A 27 -8.90 -13.74 -21.39
CA VAL A 27 -9.04 -12.98 -20.14
C VAL A 27 -10.26 -13.47 -19.36
N VAL A 28 -10.09 -13.69 -18.06
CA VAL A 28 -11.18 -13.86 -17.09
C VAL A 28 -11.07 -12.71 -16.08
N GLY A 29 -12.12 -11.91 -15.94
CA GLY A 29 -12.17 -10.81 -14.99
C GLY A 29 -12.61 -11.26 -13.61
N VAL A 30 -12.02 -10.70 -12.56
CA VAL A 30 -12.47 -10.91 -11.19
C VAL A 30 -12.46 -9.62 -10.39
N THR A 31 -13.55 -9.35 -9.67
CA THR A 31 -13.60 -8.27 -8.67
C THR A 31 -13.70 -8.85 -7.28
N PHE A 32 -12.88 -8.33 -6.36
CA PHE A 32 -12.89 -8.74 -4.96
C PHE A 32 -13.90 -7.94 -4.17
N ARG A 33 -14.79 -8.63 -3.47
CA ARG A 33 -15.57 -8.04 -2.41
C ARG A 33 -14.79 -8.16 -1.12
N THR A 34 -14.10 -7.08 -0.72
CA THR A 34 -13.19 -7.08 0.43
C THR A 34 -13.76 -6.39 1.66
N PHE A 35 -14.70 -5.45 1.46
CA PHE A 35 -15.29 -4.69 2.54
C PHE A 35 -16.68 -4.22 2.14
N ASP A 36 -17.64 -4.28 3.09
CA ASP A 36 -18.94 -3.64 2.94
C ASP A 36 -18.90 -2.32 3.70
N SER A 37 -18.92 -1.21 3.00
CA SER A 37 -19.01 0.12 3.60
C SER A 37 -20.40 0.43 4.16
N ILE A 38 -21.34 -0.52 4.06
CA ILE A 38 -22.75 -0.32 4.35
C ILE A 38 -23.08 -0.68 5.80
N LYS A 39 -23.35 0.31 6.60
CA LYS A 39 -24.55 0.28 7.45
C LYS A 39 -25.72 0.43 6.48
N GLU A 40 -26.70 -0.48 6.52
CA GLU A 40 -27.85 -0.60 5.60
C GLU A 40 -28.61 0.71 5.29
N SER A 41 -28.31 1.81 5.95
CA SER A 41 -28.96 3.11 5.83
C SER A 41 -28.31 4.12 4.88
N CYS A 42 -27.16 3.81 4.24
CA CYS A 42 -26.39 4.78 3.42
C CYS A 42 -25.94 4.24 2.06
N LEU A 43 -26.84 3.71 1.25
CA LEU A 43 -26.58 3.25 -0.13
C LEU A 43 -26.02 4.34 -1.09
N ALA A 44 -26.11 5.62 -0.69
CA ALA A 44 -25.79 6.75 -1.57
C ALA A 44 -24.36 7.33 -1.43
N LYS A 45 -23.49 6.80 -0.53
CA LYS A 45 -22.20 7.41 -0.22
C LYS A 45 -20.98 6.47 -0.34
N GLU A 46 -21.11 5.36 -1.06
CA GLU A 46 -20.00 4.44 -1.24
C GLU A 46 -18.91 5.05 -2.12
N LYS A 47 -17.70 5.15 -1.57
CA LYS A 47 -16.48 5.51 -2.30
C LYS A 47 -15.44 4.42 -2.07
N GLY A 48 -14.87 3.88 -3.15
CA GLY A 48 -13.80 2.89 -3.09
C GLY A 48 -13.91 1.85 -4.19
N CYS A 49 -12.85 1.05 -4.37
CA CYS A 49 -12.79 0.01 -5.42
C CYS A 49 -13.74 -1.17 -5.19
N CYS A 50 -14.35 -1.28 -4.01
CA CYS A 50 -15.30 -2.34 -3.62
C CYS A 50 -16.73 -1.80 -3.51
N SER A 51 -17.02 -0.58 -3.99
CA SER A 51 -18.40 -0.08 -4.07
C SER A 51 -19.21 -0.91 -5.06
N ILE A 52 -20.52 -1.06 -4.81
CA ILE A 52 -21.43 -1.76 -5.73
C ILE A 52 -21.33 -1.14 -7.14
N GLU A 53 -21.23 0.18 -7.23
CA GLU A 53 -21.07 0.90 -8.48
C GLU A 53 -19.77 0.48 -9.21
N SER A 54 -18.64 0.39 -8.50
CA SER A 54 -17.36 -0.05 -9.08
C SER A 54 -17.39 -1.50 -9.53
N ILE A 55 -18.06 -2.37 -8.78
CA ILE A 55 -18.25 -3.78 -9.14
C ILE A 55 -19.10 -3.90 -10.42
N MET A 56 -20.20 -3.15 -10.50
CA MET A 56 -21.08 -3.15 -11.68
C MET A 56 -20.38 -2.54 -12.89
N GLU A 57 -19.56 -1.50 -12.71
CA GLU A 57 -18.74 -0.91 -13.77
C GLU A 57 -17.69 -1.91 -14.30
N ALA A 58 -17.03 -2.67 -13.42
CA ALA A 58 -16.09 -3.71 -13.81
C ALA A 58 -16.77 -4.82 -14.63
N LYS A 59 -17.95 -5.28 -14.18
CA LYS A 59 -18.75 -6.29 -14.87
C LYS A 59 -19.19 -5.79 -16.23
N HIS A 60 -19.74 -4.58 -16.30
CA HIS A 60 -20.21 -3.97 -17.56
C HIS A 60 -19.05 -3.83 -18.59
N ASN A 61 -17.88 -3.39 -18.13
CA ASN A 61 -16.70 -3.26 -18.99
C ASN A 61 -16.25 -4.64 -19.53
N ALA A 62 -16.28 -5.69 -18.70
CA ALA A 62 -15.97 -7.05 -19.15
C ALA A 62 -16.97 -7.57 -20.18
N GLU A 63 -18.27 -7.34 -19.97
CA GLU A 63 -19.33 -7.70 -20.93
C GLU A 63 -19.15 -7.00 -22.27
N LEU A 64 -18.83 -5.69 -22.26
CA LEU A 64 -18.55 -4.93 -23.49
C LEU A 64 -17.33 -5.45 -24.26
N MET A 65 -16.31 -5.93 -23.55
CA MET A 65 -15.10 -6.48 -24.14
C MET A 65 -15.21 -7.98 -24.47
N GLY A 66 -16.33 -8.63 -24.10
CA GLY A 66 -16.65 -10.01 -24.49
C GLY A 66 -15.94 -11.09 -23.67
N PHE A 67 -15.59 -10.85 -22.40
CA PHE A 67 -15.02 -11.87 -21.51
C PHE A 67 -15.80 -12.05 -20.21
N GLU A 68 -15.64 -13.19 -19.58
CA GLU A 68 -16.30 -13.53 -18.32
C GLU A 68 -15.79 -12.69 -17.15
N HIS A 69 -16.70 -12.31 -16.25
CA HIS A 69 -16.36 -11.59 -15.03
C HIS A 69 -17.04 -12.21 -13.82
N HIS A 70 -16.27 -12.45 -12.77
CA HIS A 70 -16.73 -13.05 -11.52
C HIS A 70 -16.53 -12.09 -10.33
N ILE A 71 -17.38 -12.24 -9.32
CA ILE A 71 -17.25 -11.55 -8.03
C ILE A 71 -16.89 -12.57 -6.98
N VAL A 72 -15.76 -12.40 -6.32
CA VAL A 72 -15.29 -13.31 -5.28
C VAL A 72 -15.28 -12.59 -3.93
N ASP A 73 -15.82 -13.26 -2.92
CA ASP A 73 -15.95 -12.73 -1.58
C ASP A 73 -14.72 -13.05 -0.72
N PHE A 74 -13.96 -12.02 -0.37
CA PHE A 74 -12.79 -12.12 0.50
C PHE A 74 -12.93 -11.28 1.77
N ARG A 75 -14.14 -10.89 2.17
CA ARG A 75 -14.38 -10.02 3.33
C ARG A 75 -13.77 -10.57 4.61
N ASP A 76 -13.92 -11.86 4.88
CA ASP A 76 -13.38 -12.47 6.10
C ASP A 76 -11.86 -12.48 6.11
N THR A 77 -11.23 -12.86 5.00
CA THR A 77 -9.76 -12.85 4.88
C THR A 77 -9.22 -11.42 4.95
N PHE A 78 -9.88 -10.47 4.28
CA PHE A 78 -9.50 -9.06 4.30
C PHE A 78 -9.62 -8.47 5.70
N ARG A 79 -10.72 -8.76 6.41
CA ARG A 79 -10.91 -8.32 7.79
C ARG A 79 -9.80 -8.85 8.69
N ARG A 80 -9.52 -10.14 8.61
CA ARG A 80 -8.50 -10.80 9.45
C ARG A 80 -7.08 -10.32 9.15
N CYS A 81 -6.69 -10.21 7.87
CA CYS A 81 -5.30 -9.94 7.49
C CYS A 81 -4.99 -8.45 7.33
N VAL A 82 -5.96 -7.63 6.95
CA VAL A 82 -5.72 -6.22 6.61
C VAL A 82 -6.32 -5.28 7.64
N ILE A 83 -7.63 -5.42 7.93
CA ILE A 83 -8.32 -4.52 8.85
C ILE A 83 -7.83 -4.73 10.29
N GLN A 84 -7.70 -5.99 10.73
CA GLN A 84 -7.25 -6.27 12.08
C GLN A 84 -5.82 -5.76 12.29
N ASN A 85 -4.91 -6.02 11.36
CA ASN A 85 -3.55 -5.46 11.42
C ASN A 85 -3.56 -3.93 11.48
N PHE A 86 -4.41 -3.28 10.68
CA PHE A 86 -4.55 -1.82 10.70
C PHE A 86 -4.94 -1.30 12.09
N ILE A 87 -5.89 -1.96 12.73
CA ILE A 87 -6.32 -1.63 14.09
C ILE A 87 -5.18 -1.87 15.09
N ASP A 88 -4.56 -3.04 15.05
CA ASP A 88 -3.52 -3.46 16.00
C ASP A 88 -2.29 -2.54 15.93
N GLU A 89 -1.89 -2.14 14.72
CA GLU A 89 -0.78 -1.21 14.53
C GLU A 89 -1.06 0.17 15.15
N TYR A 90 -2.23 0.77 14.86
CA TYR A 90 -2.60 2.05 15.48
C TYR A 90 -2.75 1.95 16.99
N MET A 91 -3.36 0.86 17.49
CA MET A 91 -3.48 0.63 18.94
C MET A 91 -2.14 0.35 19.62
N SER A 92 -1.09 0.09 18.86
CA SER A 92 0.30 -0.05 19.33
C SER A 92 1.16 1.19 19.03
N GLY A 93 0.55 2.34 18.72
CA GLY A 93 1.25 3.60 18.42
C GLY A 93 2.03 3.60 17.10
N ARG A 94 1.83 2.61 16.23
CA ARG A 94 2.49 2.49 14.93
C ARG A 94 1.57 2.92 13.79
N THR A 95 2.14 3.22 12.63
CA THR A 95 1.38 3.65 11.45
C THR A 95 1.38 2.55 10.39
N PRO A 96 0.29 1.81 10.19
CA PRO A 96 0.22 0.67 9.28
C PRO A 96 0.33 1.05 7.81
N ASN A 97 0.70 0.06 6.98
CA ASN A 97 0.58 0.13 5.52
C ASN A 97 -0.33 -0.99 5.01
N PRO A 98 -1.67 -0.80 5.05
CA PRO A 98 -2.62 -1.85 4.71
C PRO A 98 -2.53 -2.30 3.24
N CYS A 99 -2.04 -1.44 2.33
CA CYS A 99 -1.91 -1.78 0.91
C CYS A 99 -0.86 -2.87 0.66
N VAL A 100 0.22 -2.90 1.43
CA VAL A 100 1.23 -3.96 1.34
C VAL A 100 0.62 -5.31 1.70
N LEU A 101 -0.12 -5.38 2.80
CA LEU A 101 -0.77 -6.60 3.25
C LEU A 101 -1.91 -7.04 2.32
N CYS A 102 -2.71 -6.08 1.82
CA CYS A 102 -3.74 -6.36 0.82
C CYS A 102 -3.14 -6.97 -0.45
N ASN A 103 -2.05 -6.41 -0.95
CA ASN A 103 -1.37 -6.98 -2.11
C ASN A 103 -0.87 -8.39 -1.81
N SER A 104 -0.13 -8.59 -0.73
CA SER A 104 0.47 -9.88 -0.39
C SER A 104 -0.56 -10.97 -0.11
N HIS A 105 -1.56 -10.70 0.75
CA HIS A 105 -2.48 -11.74 1.23
C HIS A 105 -3.73 -11.90 0.37
N ILE A 106 -4.27 -10.81 -0.16
CA ILE A 106 -5.52 -10.86 -0.93
C ILE A 106 -5.22 -10.96 -2.43
N LYS A 107 -4.51 -9.97 -3.01
CA LYS A 107 -4.33 -9.94 -4.47
C LYS A 107 -3.38 -11.02 -4.98
N TRP A 108 -2.35 -11.39 -4.24
CA TRP A 108 -1.43 -12.46 -4.63
C TRP A 108 -1.57 -13.74 -3.81
N GLY A 109 -2.17 -13.68 -2.64
CA GLY A 109 -2.56 -14.86 -1.90
C GLY A 109 -3.80 -15.51 -2.50
N GLU A 110 -4.94 -14.85 -2.40
CA GLU A 110 -6.22 -15.42 -2.82
C GLU A 110 -6.42 -15.42 -4.34
N LEU A 111 -5.93 -14.39 -5.07
CA LEU A 111 -6.06 -14.33 -6.52
C LEU A 111 -5.33 -15.48 -7.22
N MET A 112 -4.18 -15.91 -6.70
CA MET A 112 -3.46 -17.08 -7.24
C MET A 112 -4.30 -18.34 -7.09
N ARG A 113 -4.93 -18.55 -5.92
CA ARG A 113 -5.82 -19.68 -5.68
C ARG A 113 -7.02 -19.67 -6.65
N VAL A 114 -7.64 -18.49 -6.83
CA VAL A 114 -8.74 -18.33 -7.80
C VAL A 114 -8.27 -18.57 -9.23
N ALA A 115 -7.06 -18.14 -9.59
CA ALA A 115 -6.49 -18.41 -10.91
C ALA A 115 -6.34 -19.91 -11.17
N ASP A 116 -5.91 -20.68 -10.17
CA ASP A 116 -5.82 -22.13 -10.27
C ASP A 116 -7.22 -22.78 -10.45
N GLU A 117 -8.23 -22.32 -9.73
CA GLU A 117 -9.62 -22.77 -9.85
C GLU A 117 -10.22 -22.52 -11.26
N PHE A 118 -9.88 -21.38 -11.87
CA PHE A 118 -10.32 -21.03 -13.23
C PHE A 118 -9.40 -21.58 -14.33
N GLY A 119 -8.34 -22.30 -13.98
CA GLY A 119 -7.36 -22.83 -14.93
C GLY A 119 -6.59 -21.73 -15.66
N CYS A 120 -6.28 -20.62 -14.97
CA CYS A 120 -5.52 -19.53 -15.52
C CYS A 120 -4.01 -19.72 -15.29
N ASP A 121 -3.23 -19.54 -16.36
CA ASP A 121 -1.77 -19.63 -16.32
C ASP A 121 -1.14 -18.48 -15.54
N TYR A 122 -1.73 -17.29 -15.67
CA TYR A 122 -1.25 -16.03 -15.12
C TYR A 122 -2.33 -15.27 -14.36
N ILE A 123 -1.87 -14.39 -13.48
CA ILE A 123 -2.68 -13.32 -12.91
C ILE A 123 -2.23 -11.96 -13.46
N ALA A 124 -3.14 -11.03 -13.57
CA ALA A 124 -2.83 -9.65 -13.96
C ALA A 124 -3.55 -8.64 -13.10
N THR A 125 -2.96 -7.47 -12.94
CA THR A 125 -3.55 -6.34 -12.23
C THR A 125 -3.13 -5.03 -12.88
N GLY A 126 -3.92 -3.97 -12.66
CA GLY A 126 -3.62 -2.62 -13.15
C GLY A 126 -2.56 -1.87 -12.33
N HIS A 127 -1.58 -2.56 -11.72
CA HIS A 127 -0.50 -1.89 -11.02
C HIS A 127 0.58 -1.38 -11.98
N TYR A 128 1.15 -0.23 -11.61
CA TYR A 128 2.32 0.34 -12.26
C TYR A 128 3.58 -0.27 -11.66
N ALA A 129 4.00 -1.37 -12.23
CA ALA A 129 5.23 -2.10 -11.88
C ALA A 129 5.69 -2.90 -13.10
N GLN A 130 6.92 -3.35 -13.13
CA GLN A 130 7.44 -4.23 -14.17
C GLN A 130 7.98 -5.53 -13.57
N ILE A 131 8.10 -6.54 -14.42
CA ILE A 131 8.81 -7.77 -14.12
C ILE A 131 10.07 -7.79 -14.99
N ARG A 132 11.20 -8.12 -14.39
CA ARG A 132 12.49 -8.24 -15.07
C ARG A 132 13.12 -9.56 -14.69
N GLU A 133 13.68 -10.23 -15.68
CA GLU A 133 14.52 -11.41 -15.46
C GLU A 133 15.99 -11.00 -15.48
N ARG A 134 16.75 -11.50 -14.51
CA ARG A 134 18.18 -11.29 -14.38
C ARG A 134 18.81 -12.54 -13.74
N ASP A 135 19.82 -13.10 -14.37
CA ASP A 135 20.60 -14.25 -13.89
C ASP A 135 19.71 -15.47 -13.51
N GLY A 136 18.63 -15.70 -14.29
CA GLY A 136 17.68 -16.80 -14.08
C GLY A 136 16.62 -16.54 -13.00
N HIS A 137 16.68 -15.42 -12.30
CA HIS A 137 15.72 -14.98 -11.30
C HIS A 137 14.76 -13.91 -11.84
N VAL A 138 13.57 -13.86 -11.28
CA VAL A 138 12.53 -12.89 -11.64
C VAL A 138 12.35 -11.86 -10.51
N TYR A 139 12.45 -10.60 -10.88
CA TYR A 139 12.38 -9.47 -9.97
C TYR A 139 11.22 -8.53 -10.29
N LEU A 140 10.67 -7.93 -9.25
CA LEU A 140 9.82 -6.76 -9.37
C LEU A 140 10.71 -5.55 -9.70
N ALA A 141 10.33 -4.78 -10.72
CA ALA A 141 11.08 -3.61 -11.16
C ALA A 141 10.18 -2.37 -11.25
N ASN A 142 10.79 -1.18 -11.09
CA ASN A 142 10.08 0.07 -11.14
C ASN A 142 9.33 0.24 -12.46
N ALA A 143 8.16 0.87 -12.40
CA ALA A 143 7.40 1.28 -13.59
C ALA A 143 8.15 2.38 -14.37
N VAL A 144 7.79 2.54 -15.65
CA VAL A 144 8.25 3.66 -16.48
C VAL A 144 7.73 4.99 -15.92
N ASP A 145 6.47 5.03 -15.49
CA ASP A 145 5.93 6.20 -14.79
C ASP A 145 6.39 6.21 -13.32
N THR A 146 7.47 6.92 -13.06
CA THR A 146 8.04 7.03 -11.70
C THR A 146 7.13 7.70 -10.68
N LYS A 147 6.16 8.52 -11.15
CA LYS A 147 5.17 9.18 -10.28
C LYS A 147 4.05 8.24 -9.87
N LYS A 148 3.82 7.19 -10.68
CA LYS A 148 2.79 6.18 -10.46
C LYS A 148 3.36 4.84 -10.01
N ASP A 149 4.67 4.71 -9.93
CA ASP A 149 5.34 3.49 -9.47
C ASP A 149 4.75 2.96 -8.17
N GLN A 150 4.34 1.70 -8.17
CA GLN A 150 3.68 1.04 -7.05
C GLN A 150 4.50 -0.12 -6.46
N THR A 151 5.75 -0.27 -6.85
CA THR A 151 6.64 -1.32 -6.35
C THR A 151 6.80 -1.28 -4.84
N TYR A 152 6.71 -0.10 -4.23
CA TYR A 152 6.70 0.08 -2.77
C TYR A 152 5.58 -0.71 -2.06
N PHE A 153 4.44 -0.95 -2.71
CA PHE A 153 3.34 -1.72 -2.14
C PHE A 153 3.39 -3.21 -2.49
N LEU A 154 4.32 -3.60 -3.37
CA LEU A 154 4.42 -4.95 -3.94
C LEU A 154 5.68 -5.70 -3.47
N TRP A 155 6.50 -5.11 -2.61
CA TRP A 155 7.78 -5.66 -2.21
C TRP A 155 7.70 -7.04 -1.52
N MET A 156 6.54 -7.41 -0.99
CA MET A 156 6.28 -8.70 -0.38
C MET A 156 5.94 -9.82 -1.38
N LEU A 157 5.96 -9.57 -2.68
CA LEU A 157 5.71 -10.61 -3.67
C LEU A 157 6.91 -11.55 -3.80
N THR A 158 6.63 -12.85 -3.78
CA THR A 158 7.66 -13.88 -3.97
C THR A 158 8.00 -14.04 -5.46
N GLU A 159 9.18 -14.60 -5.75
CA GLU A 159 9.58 -14.90 -7.13
C GLU A 159 8.57 -15.83 -7.83
N GLU A 160 8.03 -16.83 -7.14
CA GLU A 160 7.00 -17.70 -7.65
C GLU A 160 5.75 -16.94 -8.10
N GLN A 161 5.28 -16.00 -7.26
CA GLN A 161 4.17 -15.11 -7.59
C GLN A 161 4.50 -14.22 -8.79
N LEU A 162 5.71 -13.66 -8.84
CA LEU A 162 6.14 -12.80 -9.94
C LEU A 162 6.21 -13.56 -11.28
N ARG A 163 6.65 -14.82 -11.30
CA ARG A 163 6.68 -15.68 -12.51
C ARG A 163 5.30 -15.89 -13.13
N ARG A 164 4.24 -15.81 -12.34
CA ARG A 164 2.85 -15.95 -12.79
C ARG A 164 2.10 -14.61 -12.86
N THR A 165 2.79 -13.48 -12.85
CA THR A 165 2.18 -12.14 -12.82
C THR A 165 2.45 -11.38 -14.10
N ILE A 166 1.44 -10.68 -14.58
CA ILE A 166 1.53 -9.71 -15.68
C ILE A 166 1.10 -8.34 -15.16
N PHE A 167 1.94 -7.33 -15.39
CA PHE A 167 1.63 -5.92 -15.15
C PHE A 167 1.50 -5.17 -16.49
N PRO A 168 0.31 -5.13 -17.11
CA PRO A 168 0.13 -4.57 -18.46
C PRO A 168 0.52 -3.09 -18.54
N LEU A 169 0.41 -2.35 -17.44
CA LEU A 169 0.66 -0.91 -17.39
C LEU A 169 2.10 -0.53 -17.03
N GLY A 170 2.96 -1.49 -16.69
CA GLY A 170 4.29 -1.20 -16.17
C GLY A 170 5.21 -0.45 -17.14
N GLY A 171 4.99 -0.60 -18.44
CA GLY A 171 5.71 0.09 -19.52
C GLY A 171 5.09 1.40 -19.98
N LEU A 172 3.98 1.84 -19.37
CA LEU A 172 3.20 3.00 -19.80
C LEU A 172 3.18 4.09 -18.73
N THR A 173 3.07 5.34 -19.20
CA THR A 173 2.73 6.48 -18.35
C THR A 173 1.23 6.56 -18.13
N LYS A 174 0.80 7.25 -17.08
CA LYS A 174 -0.64 7.45 -16.83
C LYS A 174 -1.36 8.20 -17.95
N ASP A 175 -0.67 9.10 -18.62
CA ASP A 175 -1.25 9.86 -19.73
C ASP A 175 -1.46 8.97 -20.96
N GLU A 176 -0.53 8.03 -21.25
CA GLU A 176 -0.73 7.01 -22.29
C GLU A 176 -1.90 6.08 -21.94
N VAL A 177 -2.03 5.65 -20.70
CA VAL A 177 -3.18 4.84 -20.24
C VAL A 177 -4.50 5.58 -20.45
N ARG A 178 -4.56 6.88 -20.17
CA ARG A 178 -5.75 7.70 -20.43
C ARG A 178 -6.05 7.83 -21.93
N GLU A 179 -5.01 7.96 -22.74
CA GLU A 179 -5.15 8.07 -24.19
C GLU A 179 -5.67 6.75 -24.79
N ILE A 180 -5.15 5.61 -24.36
CA ILE A 180 -5.67 4.28 -24.77
C ILE A 180 -7.16 4.16 -24.41
N ALA A 181 -7.54 4.54 -23.20
CA ALA A 181 -8.95 4.53 -22.79
C ALA A 181 -9.84 5.40 -23.71
N ARG A 182 -9.39 6.59 -24.12
CA ARG A 182 -10.14 7.46 -25.06
C ARG A 182 -10.27 6.83 -26.43
N GLN A 183 -9.20 6.28 -26.98
CA GLN A 183 -9.19 5.63 -28.29
C GLN A 183 -10.17 4.45 -28.36
N HIS A 184 -10.40 3.77 -27.23
CA HIS A 184 -11.39 2.70 -27.11
C HIS A 184 -12.80 3.18 -26.69
N GLY A 185 -13.07 4.51 -26.66
CA GLY A 185 -14.39 5.07 -26.37
C GLY A 185 -14.73 5.21 -24.87
N TYR A 186 -13.75 5.03 -23.96
CA TYR A 186 -13.94 5.15 -22.51
C TYR A 186 -13.61 6.56 -21.98
N GLU A 187 -14.15 7.61 -22.62
CA GLU A 187 -13.88 9.02 -22.28
C GLU A 187 -14.18 9.38 -20.83
N LYS A 188 -15.31 8.89 -20.31
CA LYS A 188 -15.70 9.12 -18.90
C LYS A 188 -14.68 8.53 -17.93
N LEU A 189 -14.16 7.35 -18.24
CA LEU A 189 -13.16 6.67 -17.42
C LEU A 189 -11.81 7.40 -17.46
N ALA A 190 -11.42 7.91 -18.64
CA ALA A 190 -10.19 8.68 -18.82
C ALA A 190 -10.15 9.98 -18.00
N THR A 191 -11.31 10.57 -17.69
CA THR A 191 -11.44 11.81 -16.92
C THR A 191 -11.75 11.59 -15.44
N LYS A 192 -12.10 10.37 -15.03
CA LYS A 192 -12.43 10.02 -13.64
C LYS A 192 -11.22 10.25 -12.72
N ARG A 193 -11.46 10.89 -11.57
CA ARG A 193 -10.43 11.07 -10.55
C ARG A 193 -10.09 9.72 -9.89
N GLU A 194 -8.82 9.54 -9.61
CA GLU A 194 -8.34 8.33 -8.91
C GLU A 194 -8.59 8.43 -7.41
N SER A 195 -8.94 7.29 -6.81
CA SER A 195 -8.95 7.15 -5.35
C SER A 195 -7.51 7.04 -4.85
N GLN A 196 -7.11 7.93 -3.92
CA GLN A 196 -5.78 7.92 -3.30
C GLN A 196 -5.83 7.55 -1.82
N GLU A 197 -7.01 7.17 -1.33
CA GLU A 197 -7.30 6.93 0.08
C GLU A 197 -7.30 5.42 0.38
N ILE A 198 -7.19 5.08 1.66
CA ILE A 198 -7.34 3.70 2.13
C ILE A 198 -8.77 3.24 1.83
N CYS A 199 -8.93 2.18 1.04
CA CYS A 199 -10.20 1.79 0.44
C CYS A 199 -11.34 1.50 1.43
N PHE A 200 -11.03 1.08 2.67
CA PHE A 200 -12.00 0.77 3.72
C PHE A 200 -12.15 1.88 4.78
N VAL A 201 -11.39 2.98 4.67
CA VAL A 201 -11.52 4.16 5.54
C VAL A 201 -12.34 5.21 4.80
N THR A 202 -13.62 5.31 5.18
CA THR A 202 -14.52 6.29 4.58
C THR A 202 -14.16 7.71 5.01
N ASP A 203 -14.37 8.67 4.11
CA ASP A 203 -14.13 10.11 4.35
C ASP A 203 -12.70 10.46 4.79
N ASN A 204 -11.73 9.54 4.55
CA ASN A 204 -10.31 9.67 4.95
C ASN A 204 -10.12 9.93 6.46
N ASP A 205 -11.06 9.46 7.27
CA ASP A 205 -11.03 9.58 8.73
C ASP A 205 -10.77 8.22 9.41
N TYR A 206 -9.47 7.86 9.51
CA TYR A 206 -9.09 6.63 10.19
C TYR A 206 -9.44 6.64 11.69
N ARG A 207 -9.55 7.81 12.31
CA ARG A 207 -9.91 7.95 13.73
C ARG A 207 -11.37 7.55 13.94
N ALA A 208 -12.29 8.00 13.06
CA ALA A 208 -13.67 7.56 13.08
C ALA A 208 -13.76 6.05 12.81
N PHE A 209 -12.94 5.52 11.89
CA PHE A 209 -12.87 4.09 11.63
C PHE A 209 -12.45 3.30 12.88
N LEU A 210 -11.38 3.73 13.59
CA LEU A 210 -10.94 3.07 14.84
C LEU A 210 -12.05 3.10 15.90
N ARG A 211 -12.68 4.27 16.12
CA ARG A 211 -13.80 4.39 17.09
C ARG A 211 -14.95 3.41 16.79
N ALA A 212 -15.23 3.16 15.53
CA ALA A 212 -16.32 2.27 15.11
C ALA A 212 -15.97 0.78 15.17
N ASN A 213 -14.68 0.42 15.13
CA ASN A 213 -14.23 -0.95 14.95
C ASN A 213 -13.41 -1.52 16.12
N VAL A 214 -12.91 -0.67 17.03
CA VAL A 214 -12.20 -1.13 18.24
C VAL A 214 -13.21 -1.34 19.37
N PRO A 215 -13.32 -2.56 19.92
CA PRO A 215 -14.12 -2.78 21.12
C PRO A 215 -13.63 -1.92 22.28
N ASP A 216 -14.54 -1.36 23.06
CA ASP A 216 -14.27 -0.57 24.26
C ASP A 216 -13.30 0.61 23.99
N TYR A 217 -13.39 1.21 22.77
CA TYR A 217 -12.48 2.26 22.30
C TYR A 217 -12.32 3.39 23.33
N ASN A 218 -13.42 3.89 23.90
CA ASN A 218 -13.40 5.02 24.83
C ASN A 218 -12.78 4.67 26.19
N GLU A 219 -12.72 3.40 26.56
CA GLU A 219 -12.03 2.92 27.76
C GLU A 219 -10.52 2.76 27.50
N ARG A 220 -10.15 2.37 26.29
CA ARG A 220 -8.76 2.11 25.87
C ARG A 220 -8.02 3.37 25.40
N VAL A 221 -8.76 4.33 24.83
CA VAL A 221 -8.21 5.56 24.24
C VAL A 221 -8.75 6.76 25.01
N HIS A 222 -7.88 7.35 25.81
CA HIS A 222 -8.18 8.48 26.68
C HIS A 222 -7.13 9.58 26.53
N ALA A 223 -7.39 10.74 27.08
CA ALA A 223 -6.48 11.88 27.07
C ALA A 223 -5.11 11.50 27.65
N GLY A 224 -4.05 12.00 27.02
CA GLY A 224 -2.67 11.84 27.43
C GLY A 224 -1.88 13.13 27.32
N GLU A 225 -0.58 13.06 27.49
CA GLU A 225 0.30 14.22 27.54
C GLU A 225 1.12 14.37 26.26
N TYR A 226 1.19 15.61 25.75
CA TYR A 226 2.29 16.03 24.89
C TYR A 226 3.50 16.34 25.73
N VAL A 227 4.65 15.83 25.34
CA VAL A 227 5.94 16.10 26.00
C VAL A 227 6.99 16.56 24.99
N ASP A 228 8.03 17.26 25.46
CA ASP A 228 9.25 17.50 24.69
C ASP A 228 10.22 16.29 24.78
N ALA A 229 11.40 16.42 24.17
CA ALA A 229 12.43 15.37 24.18
C ALA A 229 12.99 15.08 25.57
N GLU A 230 12.93 16.04 26.48
CA GLU A 230 13.37 15.96 27.89
C GLU A 230 12.27 15.41 28.81
N GLY A 231 11.03 15.23 28.29
CA GLY A 231 9.88 14.71 29.03
C GLY A 231 9.07 15.79 29.78
N HIS A 232 9.31 17.08 29.53
CA HIS A 232 8.48 18.14 30.10
C HIS A 232 7.12 18.17 29.41
N VAL A 233 6.06 18.30 30.20
CA VAL A 233 4.69 18.34 29.70
C VAL A 233 4.43 19.68 28.99
N LEU A 234 4.01 19.57 27.73
CA LEU A 234 3.66 20.72 26.87
C LEU A 234 2.15 20.98 26.84
N GLY A 235 1.33 19.96 27.08
CA GLY A 235 -0.13 20.02 27.03
C GLY A 235 -0.75 18.65 27.02
N GLN A 236 -2.05 18.59 26.65
CA GLN A 236 -2.80 17.34 26.58
C GLN A 236 -3.32 17.04 25.18
N HIS A 237 -3.45 15.76 24.86
CA HIS A 237 -4.02 15.26 23.63
C HIS A 237 -5.19 14.28 23.88
N GLU A 238 -5.97 13.97 22.83
CA GLU A 238 -7.17 13.14 22.90
C GLU A 238 -6.91 11.62 22.73
N GLY A 239 -5.70 11.15 23.02
CA GLY A 239 -5.26 9.77 22.87
C GLY A 239 -4.23 9.59 21.75
N TYR A 240 -3.16 8.85 22.06
CA TYR A 240 -2.00 8.67 21.18
C TYR A 240 -2.33 8.08 19.81
N VAL A 241 -3.34 7.24 19.69
CA VAL A 241 -3.79 6.60 18.43
C VAL A 241 -4.21 7.61 17.36
N ASN A 242 -4.50 8.86 17.76
CA ASN A 242 -4.93 9.92 16.86
C ASN A 242 -3.76 10.63 16.16
N TYR A 243 -2.51 10.17 16.41
CA TYR A 243 -1.30 10.84 15.92
C TYR A 243 -0.44 9.89 15.11
N THR A 244 0.38 10.47 14.25
CA THR A 244 1.30 9.74 13.37
C THR A 244 2.65 10.45 13.38
N ILE A 245 3.75 9.71 13.37
CA ILE A 245 5.11 10.26 13.27
C ILE A 245 5.23 11.20 12.05
N GLY A 246 5.74 12.41 12.28
CA GLY A 246 5.85 13.48 11.29
C GLY A 246 4.59 14.33 11.13
N GLN A 247 3.52 14.06 11.88
CA GLN A 247 2.34 14.92 11.88
C GLN A 247 2.67 16.30 12.45
N ARG A 248 2.30 17.36 11.70
CA ARG A 248 2.47 18.76 12.10
C ARG A 248 1.14 19.48 12.34
N LYS A 249 0.11 19.10 11.55
CA LYS A 249 -1.21 19.74 11.61
C LYS A 249 -2.16 18.96 12.51
N GLY A 250 -3.12 19.66 13.11
CA GLY A 250 -4.17 19.01 13.92
C GLY A 250 -3.66 18.50 15.28
N LEU A 251 -2.59 19.08 15.82
CA LEU A 251 -2.10 18.76 17.16
C LEU A 251 -2.93 19.42 18.26
N GLY A 252 -3.66 20.49 17.97
CA GLY A 252 -4.49 21.18 18.96
C GLY A 252 -3.72 21.95 20.03
N ILE A 253 -2.40 22.17 19.84
CA ILE A 253 -1.54 22.88 20.77
C ILE A 253 -0.82 24.04 20.07
N ALA A 254 -0.64 25.15 20.80
CA ALA A 254 0.06 26.35 20.32
C ALA A 254 1.40 26.48 21.05
N LEU A 255 2.49 26.17 20.37
CA LEU A 255 3.85 26.22 20.92
C LEU A 255 4.65 27.46 20.44
N GLY A 256 4.05 28.33 19.61
CA GLY A 256 4.73 29.49 19.03
C GLY A 256 5.72 29.17 17.90
N HIS A 257 5.97 27.88 17.61
CA HIS A 257 6.82 27.40 16.53
C HIS A 257 6.22 26.12 15.92
N PRO A 258 6.61 25.75 14.69
CA PRO A 258 6.20 24.48 14.10
C PRO A 258 6.74 23.31 14.91
N ALA A 259 5.83 22.40 15.32
CA ALA A 259 6.18 21.17 16.01
C ALA A 259 5.72 19.93 15.22
N TYR A 260 6.44 18.85 15.36
CA TYR A 260 6.20 17.57 14.71
C TYR A 260 6.11 16.45 15.75
N VAL A 261 5.24 15.48 15.52
CA VAL A 261 5.24 14.24 16.31
C VAL A 261 6.51 13.46 15.97
N THR A 262 7.40 13.30 16.95
CA THR A 262 8.68 12.60 16.80
C THR A 262 8.63 11.19 17.36
N HIS A 263 7.83 10.97 18.43
CA HIS A 263 7.67 9.67 19.06
C HIS A 263 6.26 9.51 19.63
N ILE A 264 5.77 8.27 19.66
CA ILE A 264 4.50 7.88 20.28
C ILE A 264 4.79 6.73 21.22
N ASP A 265 4.48 6.91 22.49
CA ASP A 265 4.59 5.87 23.53
C ASP A 265 3.18 5.46 24.00
N PRO A 266 2.68 4.31 23.55
CA PRO A 266 1.36 3.84 23.93
C PRO A 266 1.27 3.42 25.41
N ASP A 267 2.38 2.96 26.02
CA ASP A 267 2.37 2.46 27.40
C ASP A 267 2.20 3.62 28.40
N SER A 268 2.88 4.74 28.17
CA SER A 268 2.73 5.94 28.99
C SER A 268 1.65 6.89 28.50
N ASN A 269 1.01 6.60 27.36
CA ASN A 269 0.05 7.45 26.64
C ASN A 269 0.63 8.87 26.39
N ARG A 270 1.88 8.92 25.88
CA ARG A 270 2.60 10.16 25.60
C ARG A 270 2.90 10.31 24.11
N VAL A 271 2.80 11.54 23.64
CA VAL A 271 3.18 11.93 22.28
C VAL A 271 4.28 12.99 22.39
N THR A 272 5.48 12.64 21.93
CA THR A 272 6.62 13.57 21.94
C THR A 272 6.55 14.48 20.73
N LEU A 273 6.71 15.78 21.00
CA LEU A 273 6.79 16.82 19.99
C LEU A 273 8.22 17.37 19.92
N GLY A 274 8.70 17.52 18.69
CA GLY A 274 10.02 18.07 18.42
C GLY A 274 10.02 19.01 17.22
N THR A 275 11.19 19.45 16.84
CA THR A 275 11.45 20.31 15.67
C THR A 275 11.52 19.50 14.38
N ASN A 276 11.69 20.17 13.24
CA ASN A 276 11.95 19.48 11.97
C ASN A 276 13.26 18.68 11.99
N ASP A 277 14.26 19.15 12.71
CA ASP A 277 15.58 18.52 12.74
C ASP A 277 15.56 17.20 13.54
N ASP A 278 14.69 17.10 14.53
CA ASP A 278 14.47 15.88 15.32
C ASP A 278 13.80 14.75 14.51
N MET A 279 13.30 15.08 13.32
CA MET A 279 12.71 14.09 12.42
C MET A 279 13.72 13.31 11.59
N TYR A 280 14.99 13.71 11.58
CA TYR A 280 16.02 13.06 10.80
C TYR A 280 16.71 11.93 11.56
N ALA A 281 16.85 10.78 10.92
CA ALA A 281 17.56 9.62 11.45
C ALA A 281 18.62 9.13 10.47
N THR A 282 19.74 8.63 11.00
CA THR A 282 20.84 8.03 10.22
C THR A 282 20.71 6.52 10.10
N GLU A 283 19.84 5.92 10.89
CA GLU A 283 19.59 4.48 10.92
C GLU A 283 18.11 4.16 11.15
N LEU A 284 17.70 2.96 10.78
CA LEU A 284 16.42 2.37 11.17
C LEU A 284 16.56 0.87 11.44
N ARG A 285 15.65 0.35 12.25
CA ARG A 285 15.47 -1.09 12.45
C ARG A 285 14.21 -1.56 11.72
N PHE A 286 14.25 -2.81 11.26
CA PHE A 286 13.12 -3.41 10.57
C PHE A 286 12.99 -4.89 10.88
N CYS A 287 11.77 -5.42 10.76
CA CYS A 287 11.50 -6.85 10.78
C CYS A 287 11.12 -7.32 9.38
N ALA A 288 11.84 -8.30 8.86
CA ALA A 288 11.43 -8.99 7.65
C ALA A 288 10.40 -10.07 8.03
N PRO A 289 9.22 -10.13 7.40
CA PRO A 289 8.28 -11.24 7.55
C PRO A 289 8.95 -12.58 7.19
N LYS A 290 8.51 -13.68 7.80
CA LYS A 290 9.05 -15.02 7.48
C LYS A 290 8.92 -15.29 5.97
N GLY A 291 10.02 -15.68 5.33
CA GLY A 291 10.08 -15.95 3.89
C GLY A 291 10.46 -14.76 3.01
N PHE A 292 10.54 -13.55 3.55
CA PHE A 292 11.03 -12.37 2.86
C PHE A 292 12.43 -12.05 3.36
N SER A 293 13.43 -12.56 2.68
CA SER A 293 14.82 -12.15 2.86
C SER A 293 15.24 -11.28 1.68
N ILE A 294 16.19 -10.39 1.93
CA ILE A 294 16.98 -9.76 0.86
C ILE A 294 17.47 -10.91 -0.03
N SER A 295 17.26 -10.82 -1.34
CA SER A 295 17.70 -11.86 -2.27
C SER A 295 19.18 -12.19 -2.03
N ARG A 296 19.47 -13.45 -1.69
CA ARG A 296 20.84 -13.89 -1.32
C ARG A 296 21.80 -13.89 -2.50
N ASP A 297 21.27 -13.85 -3.72
CA ASP A 297 22.03 -14.04 -4.97
C ASP A 297 22.41 -12.72 -5.66
N LEU A 298 21.90 -11.60 -5.16
CA LEU A 298 22.40 -10.29 -5.57
C LEU A 298 23.67 -9.98 -4.78
N ASP A 299 24.73 -9.61 -5.50
CA ASP A 299 25.88 -8.94 -4.89
C ASP A 299 25.39 -7.59 -4.32
N ILE A 300 24.91 -7.65 -3.08
CA ILE A 300 24.42 -6.49 -2.35
C ILE A 300 25.64 -5.67 -1.90
N SER A 301 26.41 -5.19 -2.90
CA SER A 301 27.34 -4.14 -2.60
C SER A 301 26.53 -2.93 -2.16
N THR A 302 26.69 -2.53 -0.91
CA THR A 302 25.99 -1.40 -0.30
C THR A 302 26.10 -0.12 -1.11
N SER A 303 27.14 0.00 -1.97
CA SER A 303 27.37 1.15 -2.85
C SER A 303 26.29 1.41 -3.92
N ARG A 304 25.40 0.45 -4.21
CA ARG A 304 24.32 0.60 -5.19
C ARG A 304 22.92 0.45 -4.59
N LEU A 305 22.85 0.19 -3.30
CA LEU A 305 21.58 -0.08 -2.64
C LEU A 305 20.92 1.22 -2.23
N MET A 306 19.64 1.35 -2.60
CA MET A 306 18.80 2.48 -2.25
C MET A 306 17.65 2.00 -1.37
N ALA A 307 17.22 2.79 -0.40
CA ALA A 307 16.07 2.47 0.45
C ALA A 307 14.99 3.53 0.33
N ARG A 308 13.74 3.09 0.26
CA ARG A 308 12.56 3.96 0.33
C ARG A 308 11.77 3.59 1.58
N ILE A 309 11.52 4.58 2.45
CA ILE A 309 10.86 4.37 3.75
C ILE A 309 9.39 4.82 3.78
N ARG A 310 8.92 5.45 2.71
CA ARG A 310 7.52 5.85 2.48
C ARG A 310 7.21 5.82 1.00
N TYR A 311 5.97 5.60 0.62
CA TYR A 311 5.53 5.47 -0.77
C TYR A 311 6.05 6.59 -1.69
N ARG A 312 5.92 7.85 -1.28
CA ARG A 312 6.32 9.01 -2.11
C ARG A 312 7.65 9.63 -1.70
N SER A 313 8.40 9.01 -0.78
CA SER A 313 9.72 9.51 -0.43
C SER A 313 10.71 9.25 -1.56
N GLN A 314 11.72 10.10 -1.65
CA GLN A 314 12.90 9.79 -2.48
C GLN A 314 13.63 8.58 -1.89
N ALA A 315 14.17 7.75 -2.78
CA ALA A 315 15.06 6.68 -2.37
C ALA A 315 16.38 7.27 -1.89
N VAL A 316 16.91 6.76 -0.78
CA VAL A 316 18.13 7.24 -0.13
C VAL A 316 19.21 6.15 -0.20
N PRO A 317 20.47 6.50 -0.46
CA PRO A 317 21.55 5.51 -0.48
C PRO A 317 21.72 4.85 0.89
N VAL A 318 21.84 3.52 0.85
CA VAL A 318 22.16 2.71 2.02
C VAL A 318 23.68 2.66 2.16
N LYS A 319 24.18 2.95 3.37
CA LYS A 319 25.61 2.85 3.69
C LYS A 319 25.97 1.44 4.13
N LYS A 320 25.12 0.81 4.97
CA LYS A 320 25.36 -0.52 5.53
C LYS A 320 24.04 -1.17 5.92
N ILE A 321 23.98 -2.49 5.81
CA ILE A 321 22.97 -3.33 6.46
C ILE A 321 23.68 -4.27 7.40
N ASP A 322 23.22 -4.31 8.66
CA ASP A 322 23.76 -5.18 9.69
C ASP A 322 22.57 -5.89 10.39
N GLY A 323 22.35 -7.14 10.03
CA GLY A 323 21.17 -7.89 10.45
C GLY A 323 19.89 -7.20 10.03
N ASN A 324 19.15 -6.68 11.00
CA ASN A 324 17.89 -5.96 10.81
C ASN A 324 18.01 -4.44 11.01
N CYS A 325 19.22 -3.90 10.91
CA CYS A 325 19.50 -2.47 10.98
C CYS A 325 20.04 -1.96 9.64
N ILE A 326 19.49 -0.86 9.16
CA ILE A 326 19.97 -0.13 7.98
C ILE A 326 20.59 1.17 8.45
N GLU A 327 21.85 1.41 8.07
CA GLU A 327 22.54 2.70 8.18
C GLU A 327 22.45 3.42 6.83
N PHE A 328 22.01 4.66 6.83
CA PHE A 328 21.89 5.49 5.64
C PHE A 328 23.17 6.30 5.36
N ALA A 329 23.47 6.56 4.10
CA ALA A 329 24.57 7.44 3.73
C ALA A 329 24.28 8.92 4.05
N THR A 330 23.00 9.30 4.09
CA THR A 330 22.52 10.63 4.47
C THR A 330 21.30 10.49 5.37
N PRO A 331 21.08 11.39 6.33
CA PRO A 331 19.91 11.31 7.22
C PRO A 331 18.60 11.28 6.44
N VAL A 332 17.65 10.45 6.89
CA VAL A 332 16.31 10.29 6.33
C VAL A 332 15.27 10.92 7.23
N TRP A 333 14.29 11.59 6.63
CA TRP A 333 13.23 12.25 7.36
C TRP A 333 12.06 11.32 7.66
N GLY A 334 11.64 11.26 8.91
CA GLY A 334 10.37 10.68 9.32
C GLY A 334 10.34 9.16 9.24
N VAL A 335 11.34 8.48 9.79
CA VAL A 335 11.29 7.03 10.04
C VAL A 335 10.06 6.73 10.90
N THR A 336 9.17 5.86 10.40
CA THR A 336 7.85 5.66 10.99
C THR A 336 7.61 4.17 11.22
N PRO A 337 7.56 3.70 12.48
CA PRO A 337 7.21 2.33 12.81
C PRO A 337 5.87 1.91 12.21
N GLY A 338 5.80 0.68 11.69
CA GLY A 338 4.65 0.14 10.97
C GLY A 338 4.66 0.39 9.46
N GLN A 339 5.43 1.36 8.97
CA GLN A 339 5.65 1.55 7.53
C GLN A 339 6.67 0.54 7.00
N SER A 340 6.76 0.41 5.67
CA SER A 340 7.76 -0.44 5.04
C SER A 340 9.06 0.32 4.77
N VAL A 341 10.18 -0.36 4.91
CA VAL A 341 11.41 -0.02 4.18
C VAL A 341 11.54 -0.96 2.99
N VAL A 342 11.69 -0.42 1.79
CA VAL A 342 11.85 -1.19 0.56
C VAL A 342 13.21 -0.89 -0.05
N LEU A 343 13.95 -1.95 -0.37
CA LEU A 343 15.30 -1.90 -0.88
C LEU A 343 15.32 -2.08 -2.40
N TYR A 344 16.05 -1.20 -3.07
CA TYR A 344 16.17 -1.17 -4.52
C TYR A 344 17.63 -1.23 -4.95
N GLN A 345 17.90 -1.99 -6.01
CA GLN A 345 19.18 -1.99 -6.71
C GLN A 345 18.91 -1.95 -8.21
N ASP A 346 19.47 -0.98 -8.92
CA ASP A 346 19.31 -0.82 -10.37
C ASP A 346 17.82 -0.88 -10.82
N ASN A 347 16.92 -0.22 -10.09
CA ASN A 347 15.46 -0.24 -10.26
C ASN A 347 14.76 -1.57 -9.97
N LEU A 348 15.45 -2.58 -9.49
CA LEU A 348 14.88 -3.84 -9.02
C LEU A 348 14.59 -3.75 -7.53
N VAL A 349 13.43 -4.28 -7.11
CA VAL A 349 13.14 -4.50 -5.70
C VAL A 349 13.91 -5.74 -5.25
N VAL A 350 14.82 -5.57 -4.30
CA VAL A 350 15.70 -6.64 -3.81
C VAL A 350 15.35 -7.10 -2.40
N GLY A 351 14.40 -6.46 -1.76
CA GLY A 351 13.91 -6.83 -0.45
C GLY A 351 13.19 -5.70 0.26
N GLY A 352 12.85 -5.94 1.51
CA GLY A 352 12.18 -4.96 2.35
C GLY A 352 11.88 -5.50 3.75
N GLY A 353 11.23 -4.68 4.55
CA GLY A 353 10.78 -5.05 5.89
C GLY A 353 9.80 -4.02 6.44
N ILE A 354 9.23 -4.35 7.58
CA ILE A 354 8.39 -3.42 8.36
C ILE A 354 9.29 -2.72 9.39
N ILE A 355 9.26 -1.40 9.40
CA ILE A 355 10.02 -0.55 10.34
C ILE A 355 9.49 -0.78 11.76
N VAL A 356 10.38 -1.00 12.71
CA VAL A 356 10.08 -1.24 14.14
C VAL A 356 10.63 -0.14 15.04
#